data_e72f63728bc6cd5f28257f17aba53de9
#
_entry.id   e72f63728bc6cd5f28257f17aba53de9
#
_cell.length_a   1.000
_cell.length_b   1.000
_cell.length_c   1.000
_cell.angle_alpha   90.00
_cell.angle_beta   90.00
_cell.angle_gamma   90.00
#
_symmetry.space_group_name_H-M   'P 1'
#
loop_
_entity.id
_entity.type
_entity.pdbx_description
1 polymer ?
#
loop_
_entity_poly.entity_id
_entity_poly.type
_entity_poly.pdbx_seq_one_letter_code
_entity_poly.pdbx_strand_id
1 'polypeptide(L)'
;MSELDLLPGEQLDEVNFQIRLIQKADGLHFGTDALLLASYIKQTPAATAVEFGGGSGIISLLCLSRKKVARVACVEVQEAYASLIGRNAALNGFSEAMRAVCCDVRQFAVRGEEQGKADVVFTNPPYMKSTAGAPNGAEEKNIARHEVLGDIFDFCAAAARLLRFGGRFYCVYRPDRMADLRYALRANKLEPKRLTLVHADAQTEPSMLLVEAVSGGKCGLCVTRPLLVYQQQAEGKRVYTADMVSVMENGVLPQATERG
;
A
#
# COMPACT_ATOMS: atom_id res chain seq x y z
N MET A 1 -9.99 -18.15 24.77
CA MET A 1 -8.95 -17.70 23.82
C MET A 1 -8.48 -18.96 23.12
N SER A 2 -8.89 -19.19 21.85
CA SER A 2 -8.39 -20.32 21.06
C SER A 2 -6.87 -20.15 20.90
N GLU A 3 -6.12 -21.24 21.13
CA GLU A 3 -4.71 -21.32 20.80
C GLU A 3 -4.52 -20.81 19.36
N LEU A 4 -3.54 -19.93 19.14
CA LEU A 4 -3.23 -19.40 17.82
C LEU A 4 -2.55 -20.49 17.03
N ASP A 5 -3.27 -21.18 16.15
CA ASP A 5 -2.71 -22.21 15.28
C ASP A 5 -1.85 -21.57 14.17
N LEU A 6 -0.56 -21.39 14.45
CA LEU A 6 0.42 -21.06 13.41
C LEU A 6 0.70 -22.30 12.56
N LEU A 7 0.67 -22.15 11.24
CA LEU A 7 1.09 -23.19 10.33
C LEU A 7 2.64 -23.30 10.27
N PRO A 8 3.19 -24.46 9.89
CA PRO A 8 4.64 -24.58 9.69
C PRO A 8 5.18 -23.48 8.77
N GLY A 9 6.26 -22.82 9.16
CA GLY A 9 6.86 -21.71 8.43
C GLY A 9 6.16 -20.35 8.60
N GLU A 10 5.28 -20.23 9.59
CA GLU A 10 4.66 -18.95 9.96
C GLU A 10 5.24 -18.42 11.28
N GLN A 11 5.22 -17.11 11.43
CA GLN A 11 5.57 -16.41 12.66
C GLN A 11 4.51 -15.37 13.01
N LEU A 12 4.43 -15.04 14.28
CA LEU A 12 3.56 -13.98 14.79
C LEU A 12 4.40 -12.77 15.18
N ASP A 13 4.06 -11.63 14.60
CA ASP A 13 4.67 -10.34 14.92
C ASP A 13 3.65 -9.39 15.57
N GLU A 14 4.12 -8.57 16.48
CA GLU A 14 3.34 -7.47 17.05
C GLU A 14 3.69 -6.16 16.35
N VAL A 15 2.67 -5.51 15.79
CA VAL A 15 2.82 -4.25 15.07
C VAL A 15 2.22 -3.13 15.89
N ASN A 16 3.03 -2.21 16.39
CA ASN A 16 2.61 -1.00 17.11
C ASN A 16 1.64 -1.27 18.28
N PHE A 17 1.84 -2.34 19.04
CA PHE A 17 1.04 -2.74 20.22
C PHE A 17 -0.47 -2.95 19.96
N GLN A 18 -0.94 -2.78 18.74
CA GLN A 18 -2.36 -2.84 18.40
C GLN A 18 -2.72 -3.96 17.42
N ILE A 19 -1.78 -4.41 16.62
CA ILE A 19 -2.01 -5.42 15.59
C ILE A 19 -1.07 -6.58 15.80
N ARG A 20 -1.63 -7.79 15.83
CA ARG A 20 -0.89 -9.04 15.74
C ARG A 20 -0.95 -9.53 14.31
N LEU A 21 0.18 -9.83 13.73
CA LEU A 21 0.29 -10.19 12.32
C LEU A 21 0.96 -11.54 12.15
N ILE A 22 0.25 -12.49 11.55
CA ILE A 22 0.84 -13.74 11.10
C ILE A 22 1.53 -13.46 9.77
N GLN A 23 2.79 -13.83 9.64
CA GLN A 23 3.58 -13.73 8.42
C GLN A 23 4.27 -15.07 8.11
N LYS A 24 4.65 -15.27 6.85
CA LYS A 24 5.51 -16.38 6.46
C LYS A 24 6.95 -16.05 6.88
N ALA A 25 7.61 -16.94 7.63
CA ALA A 25 8.97 -16.73 8.10
C ALA A 25 9.98 -16.50 6.94
N ASP A 26 9.79 -17.23 5.83
CA ASP A 26 10.62 -17.09 4.61
C ASP A 26 9.98 -16.18 3.54
N GLY A 27 8.91 -15.44 3.92
CA GLY A 27 8.15 -14.59 3.01
C GLY A 27 8.59 -13.14 2.99
N LEU A 28 7.84 -12.33 2.24
CA LEU A 28 7.97 -10.88 2.28
C LEU A 28 7.43 -10.38 3.62
N HIS A 29 8.31 -9.87 4.47
CA HIS A 29 7.92 -9.13 5.67
C HIS A 29 7.47 -7.73 5.28
N PHE A 30 6.49 -7.18 6.02
CA PHE A 30 6.08 -5.81 5.82
C PHE A 30 7.23 -4.86 6.19
N GLY A 31 7.40 -3.82 5.37
CA GLY A 31 8.43 -2.80 5.58
C GLY A 31 7.84 -1.45 6.02
N THR A 32 8.72 -0.49 6.11
CA THR A 32 8.38 0.92 6.37
C THR A 32 7.40 1.47 5.34
N ASP A 33 7.44 0.99 4.10
CA ASP A 33 6.54 1.33 3.01
C ASP A 33 5.06 1.09 3.34
N ALA A 34 4.74 -0.05 3.97
CA ALA A 34 3.38 -0.36 4.39
C ALA A 34 2.87 0.60 5.49
N LEU A 35 3.71 0.91 6.47
CA LEU A 35 3.39 1.86 7.53
C LEU A 35 3.18 3.28 6.97
N LEU A 36 4.05 3.69 6.05
CA LEU A 36 3.98 5.00 5.40
C LEU A 36 2.73 5.12 4.53
N LEU A 37 2.43 4.10 3.71
CA LEU A 37 1.23 4.12 2.88
C LEU A 37 -0.03 4.17 3.74
N ALA A 38 -0.14 3.31 4.75
CA ALA A 38 -1.27 3.34 5.68
C ALA A 38 -1.43 4.70 6.36
N SER A 39 -0.31 5.36 6.72
CA SER A 39 -0.33 6.69 7.34
C SER A 39 -0.69 7.79 6.36
N TYR A 40 -0.34 7.63 5.08
CA TYR A 40 -0.60 8.58 4.00
C TYR A 40 -2.07 8.62 3.57
N ILE A 41 -2.80 7.50 3.71
CA ILE A 41 -4.23 7.42 3.44
C ILE A 41 -4.98 8.36 4.37
N LYS A 42 -5.76 9.28 3.81
CA LYS A 42 -6.61 10.21 4.57
C LYS A 42 -7.71 9.47 5.31
N GLN A 43 -8.02 9.95 6.50
CA GLN A 43 -9.10 9.40 7.31
C GLN A 43 -10.46 9.72 6.66
N THR A 44 -11.22 8.67 6.34
CA THR A 44 -12.57 8.72 5.81
C THR A 44 -13.35 7.57 6.44
N PRO A 45 -13.80 7.71 7.71
CA PRO A 45 -14.23 6.60 8.56
C PRO A 45 -15.40 5.77 8.03
N ALA A 46 -16.23 6.34 7.16
CA ALA A 46 -17.36 5.63 6.53
C ALA A 46 -17.01 5.00 5.18
N ALA A 47 -15.78 5.19 4.69
CA ALA A 47 -15.38 4.76 3.34
C ALA A 47 -15.31 3.25 3.21
N THR A 48 -15.69 2.78 2.02
CA THR A 48 -15.36 1.44 1.53
C THR A 48 -14.07 1.50 0.72
N ALA A 49 -13.16 0.58 1.00
CA ALA A 49 -11.86 0.55 0.36
C ALA A 49 -11.57 -0.78 -0.33
N VAL A 50 -10.64 -0.74 -1.28
CA VAL A 50 -10.06 -1.93 -1.90
C VAL A 50 -8.54 -1.82 -1.81
N GLU A 51 -7.89 -2.86 -1.30
CA GLU A 51 -6.44 -3.05 -1.35
C GLU A 51 -6.09 -4.00 -2.49
N PHE A 52 -5.13 -3.64 -3.33
CA PHE A 52 -4.56 -4.52 -4.35
C PHE A 52 -3.20 -5.05 -3.91
N GLY A 53 -3.00 -6.38 -4.06
CA GLY A 53 -1.76 -7.04 -3.65
C GLY A 53 -1.58 -7.02 -2.14
N GLY A 54 -2.58 -7.52 -1.41
CA GLY A 54 -2.67 -7.37 0.04
C GLY A 54 -1.55 -8.05 0.83
N GLY A 55 -0.89 -9.08 0.29
CA GLY A 55 0.14 -9.84 0.99
C GLY A 55 -0.35 -10.38 2.32
N SER A 56 0.20 -9.93 3.43
CA SER A 56 -0.27 -10.29 4.79
C SER A 56 -1.53 -9.53 5.24
N GLY A 57 -1.98 -8.51 4.49
CA GLY A 57 -3.10 -7.64 4.84
C GLY A 57 -2.77 -6.50 5.81
N ILE A 58 -1.49 -6.24 6.04
CA ILE A 58 -1.04 -5.28 7.07
C ILE A 58 -1.58 -3.85 6.83
N ILE A 59 -1.60 -3.37 5.58
CA ILE A 59 -2.05 -2.00 5.29
C ILE A 59 -3.54 -1.86 5.58
N SER A 60 -4.34 -2.85 5.17
CA SER A 60 -5.78 -2.92 5.50
C SER A 60 -6.02 -2.95 7.01
N LEU A 61 -5.29 -3.77 7.75
CA LEU A 61 -5.39 -3.85 9.22
C LEU A 61 -5.07 -2.51 9.88
N LEU A 62 -3.99 -1.84 9.45
CA LEU A 62 -3.61 -0.51 9.94
C LEU A 62 -4.68 0.54 9.63
N CYS A 63 -5.29 0.49 8.44
CA CYS A 63 -6.37 1.41 8.07
C CYS A 63 -7.64 1.19 8.91
N LEU A 64 -8.00 -0.07 9.18
CA LEU A 64 -9.16 -0.41 9.98
C LEU A 64 -8.95 -0.09 11.46
N SER A 65 -7.83 -0.48 12.06
CA SER A 65 -7.53 -0.22 13.47
C SER A 65 -7.51 1.27 13.79
N ARG A 66 -7.08 2.10 12.85
CA ARG A 66 -7.02 3.56 12.96
C ARG A 66 -8.29 4.26 12.46
N LYS A 67 -9.34 3.50 12.16
CA LYS A 67 -10.63 4.02 11.66
C LYS A 67 -10.49 4.95 10.46
N LYS A 68 -9.52 4.65 9.57
CA LYS A 68 -9.34 5.42 8.34
C LYS A 68 -10.39 5.07 7.30
N VAL A 69 -10.85 3.82 7.31
CA VAL A 69 -11.93 3.31 6.46
C VAL A 69 -12.85 2.40 7.27
N ALA A 70 -14.07 2.15 6.81
CA ALA A 70 -15.02 1.29 7.46
C ALA A 70 -14.85 -0.18 7.07
N ARG A 71 -14.56 -0.44 5.81
CA ARG A 71 -14.47 -1.79 5.24
C ARG A 71 -13.40 -1.84 4.16
N VAL A 72 -12.75 -3.01 4.02
CA VAL A 72 -11.75 -3.25 2.98
C VAL A 72 -12.00 -4.60 2.31
N ALA A 73 -12.04 -4.60 0.96
CA ALA A 73 -11.83 -5.80 0.17
C ALA A 73 -10.34 -5.90 -0.17
N CYS A 74 -9.66 -6.88 0.38
CA CYS A 74 -8.23 -7.09 0.20
C CYS A 74 -8.02 -8.16 -0.88
N VAL A 75 -7.58 -7.74 -2.07
CA VAL A 75 -7.42 -8.57 -3.26
C VAL A 75 -5.98 -9.06 -3.35
N GLU A 76 -5.82 -10.37 -3.42
CA GLU A 76 -4.50 -11.02 -3.50
C GLU A 76 -4.60 -12.21 -4.45
N VAL A 77 -3.66 -12.31 -5.39
CA VAL A 77 -3.68 -13.37 -6.40
C VAL A 77 -3.18 -14.71 -5.88
N GLN A 78 -2.31 -14.68 -4.89
CA GLN A 78 -1.73 -15.87 -4.29
C GLN A 78 -2.65 -16.43 -3.19
N GLU A 79 -3.18 -17.63 -3.40
CA GLU A 79 -4.12 -18.29 -2.47
C GLU A 79 -3.59 -18.35 -1.02
N ALA A 80 -2.31 -18.68 -0.86
CA ALA A 80 -1.68 -18.77 0.47
C ALA A 80 -1.68 -17.44 1.22
N TYR A 81 -1.50 -16.31 0.52
CA TYR A 81 -1.58 -14.98 1.12
C TYR A 81 -3.03 -14.53 1.30
N ALA A 82 -3.93 -14.86 0.37
CA ALA A 82 -5.35 -14.58 0.53
C ALA A 82 -5.93 -15.29 1.78
N SER A 83 -5.55 -16.54 2.03
CA SER A 83 -5.87 -17.26 3.27
C SER A 83 -5.29 -16.55 4.50
N LEU A 84 -4.03 -16.10 4.42
CA LEU A 84 -3.36 -15.40 5.50
C LEU A 84 -4.07 -14.08 5.86
N ILE A 85 -4.54 -13.31 4.87
CA ILE A 85 -5.34 -12.10 5.07
C ILE A 85 -6.57 -12.39 5.92
N GLY A 86 -7.32 -13.46 5.61
CA GLY A 86 -8.52 -13.84 6.37
C GLY A 86 -8.21 -14.19 7.83
N ARG A 87 -7.12 -14.94 8.06
CA ARG A 87 -6.67 -15.30 9.41
C ARG A 87 -6.20 -14.07 10.21
N ASN A 88 -5.48 -13.17 9.57
CA ASN A 88 -5.04 -11.92 10.17
C ASN A 88 -6.22 -10.98 10.49
N ALA A 89 -7.24 -10.92 9.64
CA ALA A 89 -8.47 -10.21 9.92
C ALA A 89 -9.18 -10.78 11.17
N ALA A 90 -9.32 -12.10 11.25
CA ALA A 90 -9.92 -12.78 12.40
C ALA A 90 -9.12 -12.56 13.69
N LEU A 91 -7.80 -12.69 13.63
CA LEU A 91 -6.89 -12.50 14.75
C LEU A 91 -7.02 -11.11 15.40
N ASN A 92 -7.34 -10.09 14.59
CA ASN A 92 -7.47 -8.70 15.05
C ASN A 92 -8.92 -8.24 15.20
N GLY A 93 -9.91 -9.14 15.08
CA GLY A 93 -11.33 -8.81 15.26
C GLY A 93 -11.95 -8.03 14.10
N PHE A 94 -11.39 -8.11 12.89
CA PHE A 94 -11.85 -7.41 11.70
C PHE A 94 -12.53 -8.31 10.66
N SER A 95 -12.96 -9.53 11.00
CA SER A 95 -13.59 -10.47 10.05
C SER A 95 -14.77 -9.86 9.29
N GLU A 96 -15.58 -9.00 9.94
CA GLU A 96 -16.73 -8.34 9.32
C GLU A 96 -16.35 -7.10 8.47
N ALA A 97 -15.18 -6.52 8.73
CA ALA A 97 -14.73 -5.29 8.09
C ALA A 97 -13.69 -5.53 6.99
N MET A 98 -13.01 -6.67 7.01
CA MET A 98 -11.95 -7.01 6.07
C MET A 98 -12.25 -8.33 5.37
N ARG A 99 -12.47 -8.27 4.07
CA ARG A 99 -12.74 -9.44 3.22
C ARG A 99 -11.52 -9.76 2.38
N ALA A 100 -10.96 -10.96 2.52
CA ALA A 100 -9.96 -11.49 1.63
C ALA A 100 -10.61 -11.97 0.31
N VAL A 101 -9.99 -11.63 -0.82
CA VAL A 101 -10.43 -12.04 -2.16
C VAL A 101 -9.24 -12.62 -2.91
N CYS A 102 -9.26 -13.93 -3.15
CA CYS A 102 -8.24 -14.58 -3.97
C CYS A 102 -8.58 -14.38 -5.44
N CYS A 103 -7.98 -13.40 -6.09
CA CYS A 103 -8.27 -13.03 -7.48
C CYS A 103 -7.18 -12.15 -8.06
N ASP A 104 -7.02 -12.21 -9.38
CA ASP A 104 -6.25 -11.19 -10.11
C ASP A 104 -6.99 -9.84 -10.09
N VAL A 105 -6.29 -8.76 -9.78
CA VAL A 105 -6.86 -7.40 -9.70
C VAL A 105 -7.54 -6.97 -11.01
N ARG A 106 -7.03 -7.43 -12.17
CA ARG A 106 -7.59 -7.16 -13.49
C ARG A 106 -8.97 -7.80 -13.65
N GLN A 107 -9.12 -9.02 -13.15
CA GLN A 107 -10.39 -9.77 -13.17
C GLN A 107 -11.37 -9.25 -12.12
N PHE A 108 -10.87 -8.94 -10.91
CA PHE A 108 -11.69 -8.39 -9.84
C PHE A 108 -12.39 -7.10 -10.28
N ALA A 109 -11.63 -6.19 -10.92
CA ALA A 109 -12.16 -4.93 -11.42
C ALA A 109 -13.23 -5.08 -12.53
N VAL A 110 -13.31 -6.23 -13.20
CA VAL A 110 -14.26 -6.49 -14.29
C VAL A 110 -15.54 -7.18 -13.81
N ARG A 111 -15.49 -7.96 -12.72
CA ARG A 111 -16.62 -8.78 -12.24
C ARG A 111 -17.83 -8.02 -11.70
N GLY A 112 -17.81 -6.70 -11.69
CA GLY A 112 -18.99 -5.84 -11.74
C GLY A 112 -19.62 -5.41 -10.42
N GLU A 113 -19.53 -6.15 -9.33
CA GLU A 113 -20.22 -5.79 -8.08
C GLU A 113 -19.64 -4.56 -7.38
N GLU A 114 -18.35 -4.33 -7.55
CA GLU A 114 -17.58 -3.26 -6.90
C GLU A 114 -17.33 -2.04 -7.83
N GLN A 115 -17.76 -2.11 -9.11
CA GLN A 115 -17.50 -1.05 -10.09
C GLN A 115 -18.13 0.28 -9.68
N GLY A 116 -17.32 1.33 -9.66
CA GLY A 116 -17.76 2.69 -9.36
C GLY A 116 -18.25 2.91 -7.93
N LYS A 117 -17.98 1.99 -6.99
CA LYS A 117 -18.49 2.04 -5.62
C LYS A 117 -17.42 2.31 -4.57
N ALA A 118 -16.15 2.01 -4.85
CA ALA A 118 -15.10 2.22 -3.89
C ALA A 118 -14.82 3.71 -3.66
N ASP A 119 -14.72 4.10 -2.40
CA ASP A 119 -14.29 5.45 -2.01
C ASP A 119 -12.77 5.58 -2.09
N VAL A 120 -12.07 4.50 -1.75
CA VAL A 120 -10.62 4.45 -1.65
C VAL A 120 -10.11 3.16 -2.30
N VAL A 121 -9.07 3.28 -3.13
CA VAL A 121 -8.25 2.15 -3.57
C VAL A 121 -6.81 2.43 -3.21
N PHE A 122 -6.10 1.45 -2.67
CA PHE A 122 -4.69 1.60 -2.36
C PHE A 122 -3.88 0.35 -2.70
N THR A 123 -2.59 0.56 -2.95
CA THR A 123 -1.69 -0.52 -3.31
C THR A 123 -0.24 -0.21 -2.94
N ASN A 124 0.46 -1.25 -2.51
CA ASN A 124 1.91 -1.33 -2.48
C ASN A 124 2.33 -2.38 -3.52
N PRO A 125 2.41 -2.02 -4.81
CA PRO A 125 2.65 -2.99 -5.86
C PRO A 125 4.06 -3.58 -5.74
N PRO A 126 4.28 -4.82 -6.21
CA PRO A 126 5.60 -5.43 -6.17
C PRO A 126 6.61 -4.60 -6.98
N TYR A 127 7.73 -4.24 -6.34
CA TYR A 127 8.79 -3.49 -6.99
C TYR A 127 9.63 -4.42 -7.84
N MET A 128 9.46 -4.35 -9.15
CA MET A 128 10.33 -5.06 -10.07
C MET A 128 11.64 -4.31 -10.22
N LYS A 129 12.75 -4.94 -9.88
CA LYS A 129 14.06 -4.39 -10.21
C LYS A 129 14.21 -4.44 -11.74
N SER A 130 14.36 -3.28 -12.37
CA SER A 130 14.83 -3.20 -13.74
C SER A 130 16.29 -3.69 -13.72
N THR A 131 16.54 -4.92 -14.12
CA THR A 131 17.89 -5.38 -14.45
C THR A 131 18.23 -4.79 -15.81
N ALA A 132 18.92 -3.66 -15.83
CA ALA A 132 19.64 -3.20 -17.00
C ALA A 132 20.85 -4.13 -17.16
N GLY A 133 20.70 -5.21 -17.95
CA GLY A 133 21.73 -6.19 -18.21
C GLY A 133 21.16 -7.37 -19.01
N ALA A 134 22.02 -8.09 -19.75
CA ALA A 134 21.65 -9.18 -20.64
C ALA A 134 20.76 -10.25 -20.00
N PRO A 135 19.87 -10.90 -20.78
CA PRO A 135 18.88 -11.85 -20.26
C PRO A 135 19.54 -13.08 -19.65
N ASN A 136 19.51 -13.16 -18.34
CA ASN A 136 19.87 -14.35 -17.58
C ASN A 136 18.58 -15.00 -17.07
N GLY A 137 18.56 -16.31 -16.78
CA GLY A 137 17.37 -17.04 -16.32
C GLY A 137 16.59 -16.45 -15.11
N ALA A 138 17.09 -15.36 -14.51
CA ALA A 138 16.38 -14.49 -13.59
C ALA A 138 15.34 -13.58 -14.29
N GLU A 139 15.56 -13.23 -15.57
CA GLU A 139 14.61 -12.40 -16.33
C GLU A 139 13.37 -13.17 -16.76
N GLU A 140 13.49 -14.43 -17.16
CA GLU A 140 12.34 -15.27 -17.47
C GLU A 140 11.42 -15.46 -16.26
N LYS A 141 12.00 -15.62 -15.05
CA LYS A 141 11.24 -15.66 -13.79
C LYS A 141 10.61 -14.31 -13.42
N ASN A 142 11.25 -13.21 -13.82
CA ASN A 142 10.73 -11.87 -13.61
C ASN A 142 9.60 -11.54 -14.58
N ILE A 143 9.74 -11.90 -15.87
CA ILE A 143 8.69 -11.76 -16.89
C ILE A 143 7.46 -12.59 -16.48
N ALA A 144 7.65 -13.84 -16.09
CA ALA A 144 6.56 -14.69 -15.60
C ALA A 144 5.86 -14.10 -14.34
N ARG A 145 6.61 -13.44 -13.45
CA ARG A 145 6.02 -12.70 -12.32
C ARG A 145 5.23 -11.46 -12.76
N HIS A 146 5.69 -10.73 -13.79
CA HIS A 146 4.94 -9.60 -14.35
C HIS A 146 3.62 -10.05 -14.97
N GLU A 147 3.62 -11.15 -15.71
CA GLU A 147 2.40 -11.70 -16.30
C GLU A 147 1.40 -12.14 -15.24
N VAL A 148 1.87 -12.64 -14.09
CA VAL A 148 1.02 -13.11 -12.99
C VAL A 148 0.56 -11.97 -12.09
N LEU A 149 1.43 -11.02 -11.73
CA LEU A 149 1.13 -10.02 -10.70
C LEU A 149 0.58 -8.69 -11.25
N GLY A 150 0.68 -8.46 -12.57
CA GLY A 150 0.34 -7.19 -13.19
C GLY A 150 1.38 -6.09 -12.95
N ASP A 151 1.27 -5.01 -13.71
CA ASP A 151 2.11 -3.82 -13.60
C ASP A 151 1.33 -2.59 -13.10
N ILE A 152 2.00 -1.44 -12.98
CA ILE A 152 1.36 -0.22 -12.50
C ILE A 152 0.22 0.27 -13.41
N PHE A 153 0.27 -0.05 -14.72
CA PHE A 153 -0.79 0.29 -15.66
C PHE A 153 -2.03 -0.53 -15.38
N ASP A 154 -1.88 -1.83 -15.11
CA ASP A 154 -2.97 -2.74 -14.72
C ASP A 154 -3.62 -2.27 -13.41
N PHE A 155 -2.81 -1.92 -12.41
CA PHE A 155 -3.30 -1.45 -11.11
C PHE A 155 -4.05 -0.12 -11.24
N CYS A 156 -3.56 0.83 -12.02
CA CYS A 156 -4.25 2.10 -12.27
C CYS A 156 -5.55 1.90 -13.06
N ALA A 157 -5.55 1.03 -14.07
CA ALA A 157 -6.76 0.71 -14.83
C ALA A 157 -7.83 0.03 -13.98
N ALA A 158 -7.42 -0.93 -13.15
CA ALA A 158 -8.31 -1.60 -12.19
C ALA A 158 -8.88 -0.61 -11.17
N ALA A 159 -8.04 0.25 -10.58
CA ALA A 159 -8.46 1.26 -9.61
C ALA A 159 -9.48 2.24 -10.21
N ALA A 160 -9.25 2.70 -11.44
CA ALA A 160 -10.17 3.61 -12.11
C ALA A 160 -11.56 3.03 -12.36
N ARG A 161 -11.67 1.70 -12.56
CA ARG A 161 -12.95 1.01 -12.72
C ARG A 161 -13.71 0.86 -11.40
N LEU A 162 -13.00 0.68 -10.30
CA LEU A 162 -13.61 0.46 -8.99
C LEU A 162 -13.98 1.76 -8.28
N LEU A 163 -13.18 2.81 -8.45
CA LEU A 163 -13.40 4.08 -7.80
C LEU A 163 -14.65 4.79 -8.33
N ARG A 164 -15.47 5.30 -7.41
CA ARG A 164 -16.49 6.28 -7.75
C ARG A 164 -15.84 7.61 -8.21
N PHE A 165 -16.60 8.45 -8.85
CA PHE A 165 -16.15 9.82 -9.14
C PHE A 165 -15.78 10.56 -7.84
N GLY A 166 -14.62 11.19 -7.81
CA GLY A 166 -14.06 11.82 -6.61
C GLY A 166 -13.43 10.84 -5.61
N GLY A 167 -13.50 9.54 -5.87
CA GLY A 167 -12.80 8.52 -5.08
C GLY A 167 -11.29 8.67 -5.18
N ARG A 168 -10.56 8.13 -4.22
CA ARG A 168 -9.12 8.35 -4.04
C ARG A 168 -8.32 7.08 -4.26
N PHE A 169 -7.24 7.22 -5.03
CA PHE A 169 -6.23 6.20 -5.21
C PHE A 169 -4.97 6.57 -4.43
N TYR A 170 -4.40 5.62 -3.71
CA TYR A 170 -3.14 5.78 -2.98
C TYR A 170 -2.15 4.69 -3.38
N CYS A 171 -0.90 5.08 -3.59
CA CYS A 171 0.15 4.16 -3.96
C CYS A 171 1.48 4.58 -3.34
N VAL A 172 2.26 3.61 -2.87
CA VAL A 172 3.69 3.78 -2.68
C VAL A 172 4.40 3.21 -3.90
N TYR A 173 5.41 3.90 -4.42
CA TYR A 173 6.09 3.47 -5.64
C TYR A 173 7.56 3.90 -5.67
N ARG A 174 8.31 3.45 -6.68
CA ARG A 174 9.71 3.78 -6.87
C ARG A 174 9.88 5.14 -7.56
N PRO A 175 10.81 5.99 -7.10
CA PRO A 175 11.06 7.31 -7.70
C PRO A 175 11.55 7.22 -9.16
N ASP A 176 12.39 6.24 -9.49
CA ASP A 176 12.91 6.03 -10.85
C ASP A 176 11.82 5.62 -11.87
N ARG A 177 10.65 5.19 -11.40
CA ARG A 177 9.47 4.83 -12.20
C ARG A 177 8.34 5.85 -12.07
N MET A 178 8.62 7.04 -11.57
CA MET A 178 7.61 8.10 -11.37
C MET A 178 6.95 8.52 -12.69
N ALA A 179 7.70 8.52 -13.80
CA ALA A 179 7.16 8.87 -15.11
C ALA A 179 6.08 7.88 -15.56
N ASP A 180 6.32 6.59 -15.39
CA ASP A 180 5.36 5.53 -15.72
C ASP A 180 4.12 5.63 -14.84
N LEU A 181 4.29 5.80 -13.54
CA LEU A 181 3.18 5.99 -12.61
C LEU A 181 2.31 7.18 -13.00
N ARG A 182 2.93 8.34 -13.28
CA ARG A 182 2.20 9.54 -13.71
C ARG A 182 1.41 9.30 -15.00
N TYR A 183 2.04 8.63 -15.97
CA TYR A 183 1.37 8.30 -17.22
C TYR A 183 0.20 7.34 -16.99
N ALA A 184 0.40 6.24 -16.25
CA ALA A 184 -0.64 5.26 -15.93
C ALA A 184 -1.85 5.90 -15.21
N LEU A 185 -1.59 6.77 -14.23
CA LEU A 185 -2.63 7.50 -13.52
C LEU A 185 -3.48 8.36 -14.48
N ARG A 186 -2.83 9.23 -15.26
CA ARG A 186 -3.56 10.15 -16.13
C ARG A 186 -4.27 9.47 -17.29
N ALA A 187 -3.68 8.43 -17.87
CA ALA A 187 -4.32 7.61 -18.90
C ALA A 187 -5.65 7.00 -18.42
N ASN A 188 -5.77 6.77 -17.10
CA ASN A 188 -6.96 6.22 -16.47
C ASN A 188 -7.81 7.27 -15.71
N LYS A 189 -7.66 8.56 -16.01
CA LYS A 189 -8.42 9.67 -15.39
C LYS A 189 -8.29 9.72 -13.86
N LEU A 190 -7.19 9.19 -13.32
CA LEU A 190 -6.76 9.36 -11.94
C LEU A 190 -5.82 10.55 -11.88
N GLU A 191 -6.31 11.71 -11.45
CA GLU A 191 -5.48 12.92 -11.42
C GLU A 191 -4.65 12.97 -10.14
N PRO A 192 -3.31 13.01 -10.23
CA PRO A 192 -2.43 13.13 -9.07
C PRO A 192 -2.71 14.44 -8.31
N LYS A 193 -2.86 14.35 -6.99
CA LYS A 193 -3.18 15.48 -6.12
C LYS A 193 -2.12 15.78 -5.09
N ARG A 194 -1.44 14.76 -4.63
CA ARG A 194 -0.40 14.89 -3.62
C ARG A 194 0.71 13.89 -3.91
N LEU A 195 1.95 14.36 -3.88
CA LEU A 195 3.16 13.57 -4.04
C LEU A 195 4.10 13.89 -2.87
N THR A 196 4.60 12.87 -2.21
CA THR A 196 5.61 12.97 -1.17
C THR A 196 6.79 12.07 -1.51
N LEU A 197 7.99 12.62 -1.59
CA LEU A 197 9.22 11.84 -1.71
C LEU A 197 9.69 11.44 -0.32
N VAL A 198 10.12 10.19 -0.17
CA VAL A 198 10.62 9.63 1.08
C VAL A 198 12.11 9.37 0.94
N HIS A 199 12.89 9.95 1.83
CA HIS A 199 14.35 9.81 1.89
C HIS A 199 14.74 9.08 3.18
N ALA A 200 15.82 8.31 3.11
CA ALA A 200 16.37 7.74 4.34
C ALA A 200 16.83 8.85 5.29
N ASP A 201 17.50 9.88 4.78
CA ASP A 201 17.90 11.09 5.49
C ASP A 201 18.10 12.26 4.51
N ALA A 202 18.48 13.43 5.00
CA ALA A 202 18.65 14.65 4.20
C ALA A 202 19.79 14.58 3.16
N GLN A 203 20.66 13.59 3.24
CA GLN A 203 21.83 13.42 2.37
C GLN A 203 21.60 12.37 1.27
N THR A 204 20.52 11.61 1.37
CA THR A 204 20.22 10.49 0.45
C THR A 204 19.22 10.89 -0.63
N GLU A 205 19.30 10.23 -1.77
CA GLU A 205 18.25 10.30 -2.78
C GLU A 205 16.94 9.67 -2.26
N PRO A 206 15.78 10.03 -2.84
CA PRO A 206 14.51 9.42 -2.44
C PRO A 206 14.52 7.91 -2.71
N SER A 207 14.15 7.13 -1.71
CA SER A 207 14.04 5.67 -1.80
C SER A 207 12.66 5.21 -2.27
N MET A 208 11.62 6.00 -2.01
CA MET A 208 10.25 5.75 -2.44
C MET A 208 9.47 7.06 -2.60
N LEU A 209 8.33 6.97 -3.26
CA LEU A 209 7.35 8.05 -3.32
C LEU A 209 5.97 7.56 -2.88
N LEU A 210 5.20 8.46 -2.30
CA LEU A 210 3.80 8.27 -1.96
C LEU A 210 2.97 9.19 -2.84
N VAL A 211 1.93 8.65 -3.47
CA VAL A 211 1.02 9.42 -4.31
C VAL A 211 -0.43 9.26 -3.87
N GLU A 212 -1.17 10.37 -3.92
CA GLU A 212 -2.63 10.40 -3.86
C GLU A 212 -3.14 10.93 -5.19
N ALA A 213 -4.06 10.21 -5.81
CA ALA A 213 -4.76 10.64 -7.02
C ALA A 213 -6.27 10.60 -6.81
N VAL A 214 -7.03 11.38 -7.59
CA VAL A 214 -8.49 11.47 -7.50
C VAL A 214 -9.11 11.10 -8.83
N SER A 215 -10.10 10.20 -8.79
CA SER A 215 -10.88 9.77 -9.96
C SER A 215 -11.70 10.96 -10.51
N GLY A 216 -11.48 11.33 -11.78
CA GLY A 216 -12.12 12.47 -12.42
C GLY A 216 -11.70 13.83 -11.86
N GLY A 217 -10.59 13.89 -11.10
CA GLY A 217 -10.09 15.14 -10.51
C GLY A 217 -9.64 16.17 -11.56
N LYS A 218 -9.75 17.44 -11.24
CA LYS A 218 -9.15 18.54 -12.04
C LYS A 218 -7.64 18.59 -11.78
N CYS A 219 -6.84 19.15 -12.68
CA CYS A 219 -5.40 19.31 -12.47
C CYS A 219 -5.07 20.14 -11.21
N GLY A 220 -3.87 19.91 -10.66
CA GLY A 220 -3.39 20.58 -9.45
C GLY A 220 -2.70 19.61 -8.51
N LEU A 221 -1.44 19.25 -8.84
CA LEU A 221 -0.56 18.43 -8.01
C LEU A 221 0.15 19.28 -6.97
N CYS A 222 0.04 18.91 -5.70
CA CYS A 222 0.86 19.41 -4.62
C CYS A 222 2.03 18.44 -4.38
N VAL A 223 3.26 18.89 -4.57
CA VAL A 223 4.46 18.19 -4.10
C VAL A 223 4.73 18.71 -2.69
N THR A 224 4.67 17.82 -1.72
CA THR A 224 4.90 18.17 -0.31
C THR A 224 6.39 18.33 -0.02
N ARG A 225 6.73 18.81 1.17
CA ARG A 225 8.11 18.66 1.65
C ARG A 225 8.47 17.16 1.71
N PRO A 226 9.75 16.79 1.50
CA PRO A 226 10.15 15.39 1.61
C PRO A 226 9.96 14.86 3.02
N LEU A 227 9.64 13.56 3.13
CA LEU A 227 9.67 12.83 4.39
C LEU A 227 11.06 12.25 4.60
N LEU A 228 11.69 12.62 5.69
CA LEU A 228 12.96 12.02 6.12
C LEU A 228 12.66 10.95 7.17
N VAL A 229 13.16 9.74 6.96
CA VAL A 229 12.96 8.64 7.90
C VAL A 229 13.85 8.83 9.12
N TYR A 230 15.12 9.20 8.90
CA TYR A 230 16.12 9.38 9.95
C TYR A 230 16.69 10.80 9.97
N GLN A 231 17.15 11.18 11.14
CA GLN A 231 18.01 12.33 11.37
C GLN A 231 19.26 11.93 12.15
N GLN A 232 20.33 12.67 11.97
CA GLN A 232 21.56 12.48 12.76
C GLN A 232 21.48 13.26 14.07
N GLN A 233 21.88 12.63 15.16
CA GLN A 233 22.14 13.30 16.43
C GLN A 233 23.62 13.71 16.55
N ALA A 234 23.93 14.55 17.54
CA ALA A 234 25.25 15.14 17.75
C ALA A 234 26.42 14.13 17.85
N GLU A 235 26.13 12.87 18.17
CA GLU A 235 27.11 11.78 18.28
C GLU A 235 27.17 10.89 17.02
N GLY A 236 26.58 11.31 15.90
CA GLY A 236 26.52 10.53 14.65
C GLY A 236 25.52 9.36 14.69
N LYS A 237 24.75 9.19 15.76
CA LYS A 237 23.71 8.18 15.89
C LYS A 237 22.50 8.54 15.04
N ARG A 238 22.05 7.59 14.23
CA ARG A 238 20.80 7.71 13.46
C ARG A 238 19.59 7.44 14.36
N VAL A 239 18.63 8.36 14.35
CA VAL A 239 17.33 8.20 15.05
C VAL A 239 16.19 8.55 14.09
N TYR A 240 14.99 8.06 14.38
CA TYR A 240 13.82 8.46 13.62
C TYR A 240 13.53 9.94 13.78
N THR A 241 13.07 10.57 12.68
CA THR A 241 12.54 11.94 12.75
C THR A 241 11.22 11.98 13.52
N ALA A 242 10.82 13.15 13.98
CA ALA A 242 9.52 13.33 14.64
C ALA A 242 8.34 12.91 13.75
N ASP A 243 8.42 13.17 12.43
CA ASP A 243 7.42 12.73 11.47
C ASP A 243 7.34 11.19 11.41
N MET A 244 8.49 10.51 11.40
CA MET A 244 8.52 9.05 11.37
C MET A 244 8.03 8.43 12.68
N VAL A 245 8.37 9.02 13.83
CA VAL A 245 7.82 8.62 15.13
C VAL A 245 6.29 8.75 15.13
N SER A 246 5.74 9.85 14.61
CA SER A 246 4.28 10.03 14.47
C SER A 246 3.64 8.99 13.55
N VAL A 247 4.31 8.60 12.46
CA VAL A 247 3.86 7.51 11.59
C VAL A 247 3.79 6.19 12.37
N MET A 248 4.83 5.86 13.13
CA MET A 248 4.92 4.59 13.85
C MET A 248 3.92 4.53 15.02
N GLU A 249 3.83 5.57 15.83
CA GLU A 249 3.03 5.58 17.04
C GLU A 249 1.55 5.90 16.76
N ASN A 250 1.30 6.94 15.95
CA ASN A 250 -0.04 7.50 15.76
C ASN A 250 -0.66 7.14 14.40
N GLY A 251 0.13 6.61 13.45
CA GLY A 251 -0.31 6.36 12.08
C GLY A 251 -0.72 7.59 11.30
N VAL A 252 -0.17 8.72 11.68
CA VAL A 252 -0.42 10.01 11.05
C VAL A 252 0.86 10.53 10.43
N LEU A 253 0.79 10.92 9.17
CA LEU A 253 1.85 11.65 8.52
C LEU A 253 1.55 13.15 8.67
N PRO A 254 2.27 13.92 9.51
CA PRO A 254 1.93 15.31 9.84
C PRO A 254 1.84 16.24 8.63
N GLN A 255 2.59 15.93 7.56
CA GLN A 255 2.60 16.71 6.32
C GLN A 255 1.39 16.48 5.42
N ALA A 256 0.61 15.42 5.70
CA ALA A 256 -0.54 15.06 4.88
C ALA A 256 -1.79 15.90 5.18
N THR A 257 -1.77 16.67 6.24
CA THR A 257 -2.97 17.36 6.77
C THR A 257 -3.13 18.79 6.31
N GLU A 258 -2.15 19.43 5.65
CA GLU A 258 -2.23 20.84 5.34
C GLU A 258 -2.09 21.18 3.85
N ARG A 259 -3.20 21.32 3.19
CA ARG A 259 -3.72 22.46 2.42
C ARG A 259 -5.16 22.15 2.07
N GLY A 260 -6.06 22.86 2.76
CA GLY A 260 -7.46 22.88 2.42
C GLY A 260 -7.72 23.50 1.06
#